data_3e9a4053eb69c1c7ddd1337770c395ed
#
_entry.id   3e9a4053eb69c1c7ddd1337770c395ed
#
_cell.length_a   1.000
_cell.length_b   1.000
_cell.length_c   1.000
_cell.angle_alpha   90.00
_cell.angle_beta   90.00
_cell.angle_gamma   90.00
#
_symmetry.space_group_name_H-M   'P 1'
#
loop_
_entity.id
_entity.type
_entity.pdbx_description
1 polymer ?
#
loop_
_entity_poly.entity_id
_entity_poly.type
_entity_poly.pdbx_seq_one_letter_code
_entity_poly.pdbx_strand_id
1 'polypeptide(L)'
;MSDYVLSCCSTADVTRELLEERGIAYVYFNYQLDGQMLKDDFGQTNSPAQLYSKMLAGADAKTSQVSVGEYITHFEKILTQGKDVLHVTLSSGISGTYGSACAARDQLAEKYPDRKIVIVDSLCASAGYGLLMDRLADLRDTGMGIDELAAWAEEHRLEVQHWFFSSDLTFFIRGGRISKAAGLVGGLLKICPVMDVEPNGSLAVKEKIRSKGRAIARDLQKMEELAQGGRNYTGKVFISQSECLVDAEELAHRVETTFPHIDGPVRIYPIGATIGCHTGPGTVALFFWGKPRE
;
A
#
# COMPACT_ATOMS: atom_id res chain seq x y z
N MET A 1 27.54 6.01 0.33
CA MET A 1 26.35 5.63 -0.48
C MET A 1 26.16 4.14 -0.31
N SER A 2 24.96 3.67 -0.07
CA SER A 2 24.69 2.22 0.06
C SER A 2 25.03 1.49 -1.24
N ASP A 3 25.57 0.28 -1.14
CA ASP A 3 25.93 -0.56 -2.29
C ASP A 3 24.72 -1.21 -2.94
N TYR A 4 23.53 -0.88 -2.49
CA TYR A 4 22.25 -1.39 -2.98
C TYR A 4 21.21 -0.29 -3.20
N VAL A 5 20.21 -0.60 -3.99
CA VAL A 5 19.04 0.25 -4.27
C VAL A 5 17.82 -0.36 -3.58
N LEU A 6 17.14 0.46 -2.76
CA LEU A 6 15.82 0.13 -2.23
C LEU A 6 14.78 0.36 -3.33
N SER A 7 13.88 -0.59 -3.52
CA SER A 7 12.92 -0.59 -4.62
C SER A 7 11.52 -1.05 -4.16
N CYS A 8 10.48 -0.52 -4.79
CA CYS A 8 9.09 -0.84 -4.52
C CYS A 8 8.23 -0.92 -5.80
N CYS A 9 6.92 -1.13 -5.63
CA CYS A 9 5.93 -1.01 -6.70
C CYS A 9 5.16 0.32 -6.58
N SER A 10 4.56 0.79 -7.68
CA SER A 10 3.69 1.98 -7.67
C SER A 10 2.53 1.90 -6.68
N THR A 11 2.10 0.69 -6.32
CA THR A 11 1.04 0.40 -5.34
C THR A 11 1.40 0.76 -3.88
N ALA A 12 2.56 1.39 -3.64
CA ALA A 12 2.88 2.03 -2.37
C ALA A 12 2.01 3.29 -2.11
N ASP A 13 1.29 3.78 -3.13
CA ASP A 13 0.34 4.90 -3.09
C ASP A 13 0.87 6.14 -2.34
N VAL A 14 2.17 6.38 -2.44
CA VAL A 14 2.81 7.64 -2.04
C VAL A 14 3.16 8.43 -3.29
N THR A 15 3.55 9.68 -3.15
CA THR A 15 3.88 10.49 -4.32
C THR A 15 5.19 10.02 -4.97
N ARG A 16 5.29 10.25 -6.29
CA ARG A 16 6.51 10.00 -7.04
C ARG A 16 7.68 10.81 -6.47
N GLU A 17 7.42 12.07 -6.12
CA GLU A 17 8.39 12.99 -5.55
C GLU A 17 8.98 12.44 -4.24
N LEU A 18 8.15 11.86 -3.37
CA LEU A 18 8.63 11.22 -2.15
C LEU A 18 9.55 10.04 -2.45
N LEU A 19 9.20 9.17 -3.40
CA LEU A 19 10.05 8.04 -3.77
C LEU A 19 11.40 8.51 -4.34
N GLU A 20 11.38 9.51 -5.20
CA GLU A 20 12.58 10.10 -5.81
C GLU A 20 13.45 10.81 -4.76
N GLU A 21 12.87 11.60 -3.86
CA GLU A 21 13.56 12.27 -2.74
C GLU A 21 14.22 11.25 -1.81
N ARG A 22 13.52 10.13 -1.54
CA ARG A 22 14.02 9.04 -0.71
C ARG A 22 14.97 8.09 -1.45
N GLY A 23 15.25 8.31 -2.73
CA GLY A 23 16.11 7.44 -3.55
C GLY A 23 15.58 6.00 -3.63
N ILE A 24 14.26 5.84 -3.69
CA ILE A 24 13.57 4.55 -3.84
C ILE A 24 13.22 4.35 -5.31
N ALA A 25 13.77 3.31 -5.94
CA ALA A 25 13.39 2.92 -7.28
C ALA A 25 11.99 2.28 -7.28
N TYR A 26 11.27 2.38 -8.39
CA TYR A 26 9.94 1.81 -8.46
C TYR A 26 9.64 1.17 -9.82
N VAL A 27 8.75 0.17 -9.80
CA VAL A 27 8.17 -0.48 -10.97
C VAL A 27 6.68 -0.27 -10.99
N TYR A 28 6.14 0.05 -12.17
CA TYR A 28 4.71 0.27 -12.33
C TYR A 28 3.92 -1.04 -12.37
N PHE A 29 2.81 -1.07 -11.67
CA PHE A 29 1.73 -2.00 -11.97
C PHE A 29 1.02 -1.60 -13.26
N ASN A 30 0.24 -2.54 -13.81
CA ASN A 30 -0.59 -2.28 -14.98
C ASN A 30 -2.07 -2.45 -14.61
N TYR A 31 -2.91 -1.66 -15.26
CA TYR A 31 -4.35 -1.83 -15.20
C TYR A 31 -4.95 -1.72 -16.61
N GLN A 32 -6.09 -2.34 -16.80
CA GLN A 32 -6.87 -2.25 -18.02
C GLN A 32 -8.12 -1.43 -17.74
N LEU A 33 -8.43 -0.51 -18.64
CA LEU A 33 -9.65 0.30 -18.59
C LEU A 33 -10.30 0.25 -19.98
N ASP A 34 -11.49 -0.37 -20.07
CA ASP A 34 -12.21 -0.59 -21.35
C ASP A 34 -11.32 -1.22 -22.46
N GLY A 35 -10.54 -2.23 -22.09
CA GLY A 35 -9.65 -2.93 -23.02
C GLY A 35 -8.29 -2.27 -23.26
N GLN A 36 -8.09 -1.02 -22.85
CA GLN A 36 -6.81 -0.33 -22.96
C GLN A 36 -5.90 -0.64 -21.78
N MET A 37 -4.68 -1.16 -22.06
CA MET A 37 -3.65 -1.37 -21.04
C MET A 37 -2.95 -0.05 -20.70
N LEU A 38 -2.86 0.25 -19.43
CA LEU A 38 -2.30 1.49 -18.87
C LEU A 38 -1.36 1.15 -17.71
N LYS A 39 -0.40 2.03 -17.44
CA LYS A 39 0.46 1.94 -16.25
C LYS A 39 -0.15 2.71 -15.09
N ASP A 40 0.02 2.17 -13.89
CA ASP A 40 -0.25 2.89 -12.66
C ASP A 40 0.91 3.86 -12.36
N ASP A 41 0.88 4.99 -13.06
CA ASP A 41 1.97 5.96 -13.19
C ASP A 41 1.81 7.17 -12.26
N PHE A 42 1.27 6.96 -11.08
CA PHE A 42 0.97 8.02 -10.10
C PHE A 42 -0.03 9.06 -10.62
N GLY A 43 -0.96 8.63 -11.47
CA GLY A 43 -2.03 9.48 -12.01
C GLY A 43 -1.61 10.44 -13.14
N GLN A 44 -0.43 10.24 -13.75
CA GLN A 44 0.04 11.09 -14.85
C GLN A 44 -0.78 10.90 -16.13
N THR A 45 -1.08 9.65 -16.50
CA THR A 45 -1.90 9.34 -17.68
C THR A 45 -3.39 9.51 -17.40
N ASN A 46 -3.88 9.01 -16.29
CA ASN A 46 -5.24 9.19 -15.82
C ASN A 46 -5.20 9.58 -14.34
N SER A 47 -5.76 10.74 -14.02
CA SER A 47 -5.92 11.11 -12.60
C SER A 47 -6.87 10.15 -11.88
N PRO A 48 -6.76 9.98 -10.56
CA PRO A 48 -7.71 9.20 -9.78
C PRO A 48 -9.17 9.58 -10.06
N ALA A 49 -9.48 10.88 -10.14
CA ALA A 49 -10.82 11.37 -10.46
C ALA A 49 -11.33 10.88 -11.83
N GLN A 50 -10.47 10.88 -12.85
CA GLN A 50 -10.83 10.36 -14.18
C GLN A 50 -11.08 8.85 -14.16
N LEU A 51 -10.24 8.09 -13.45
CA LEU A 51 -10.42 6.65 -13.28
C LEU A 51 -11.75 6.33 -12.63
N TYR A 52 -12.01 6.93 -11.47
CA TYR A 52 -13.24 6.66 -10.71
C TYR A 52 -14.50 7.12 -11.44
N SER A 53 -14.45 8.26 -12.16
CA SER A 53 -15.56 8.71 -12.99
C SER A 53 -15.92 7.68 -14.08
N LYS A 54 -14.92 7.12 -14.76
CA LYS A 54 -15.12 6.07 -15.77
C LYS A 54 -15.65 4.78 -15.14
N MET A 55 -15.09 4.35 -13.99
CA MET A 55 -15.55 3.16 -13.28
C MET A 55 -17.02 3.28 -12.83
N LEU A 56 -17.43 4.46 -12.33
CA LEU A 56 -18.81 4.73 -11.95
C LEU A 56 -19.76 4.78 -13.16
N ALA A 57 -19.25 5.20 -14.33
CA ALA A 57 -19.98 5.13 -15.60
C ALA A 57 -20.06 3.70 -16.17
N GLY A 58 -19.46 2.70 -15.52
CA GLY A 58 -19.56 1.29 -15.91
C GLY A 58 -18.35 0.77 -16.70
N ALA A 59 -17.25 1.51 -16.79
CA ALA A 59 -16.03 1.05 -17.44
C ALA A 59 -15.52 -0.26 -16.81
N ASP A 60 -15.03 -1.18 -17.67
CA ASP A 60 -14.42 -2.43 -17.23
C ASP A 60 -12.98 -2.18 -16.78
N ALA A 61 -12.79 -2.07 -15.47
CA ALA A 61 -11.49 -1.85 -14.85
C ALA A 61 -10.95 -3.17 -14.26
N LYS A 62 -9.76 -3.57 -14.69
CA LYS A 62 -9.05 -4.77 -14.23
C LYS A 62 -7.59 -4.42 -13.97
N THR A 63 -6.92 -5.21 -13.13
CA THR A 63 -5.49 -5.02 -12.85
C THR A 63 -4.71 -6.28 -13.22
N SER A 64 -3.44 -6.09 -13.55
CA SER A 64 -2.48 -7.17 -13.65
C SER A 64 -1.29 -6.90 -12.73
N GLN A 65 -0.78 -7.95 -12.11
CA GLN A 65 0.48 -7.86 -11.36
C GLN A 65 1.63 -7.48 -12.28
N VAL A 66 2.71 -6.97 -11.72
CA VAL A 66 3.96 -6.79 -12.46
C VAL A 66 4.44 -8.15 -12.96
N SER A 67 4.70 -8.25 -14.26
CA SER A 67 5.15 -9.49 -14.89
C SER A 67 6.63 -9.77 -14.57
N VAL A 68 7.04 -11.04 -14.72
CA VAL A 68 8.44 -11.47 -14.58
C VAL A 68 9.35 -10.65 -15.50
N GLY A 69 8.96 -10.42 -16.75
CA GLY A 69 9.74 -9.64 -17.72
C GLY A 69 9.91 -8.17 -17.35
N GLU A 70 8.88 -7.56 -16.78
CA GLU A 70 8.97 -6.17 -16.27
C GLU A 70 9.92 -6.09 -15.05
N TYR A 71 9.88 -7.06 -14.15
CA TYR A 71 10.81 -7.14 -13.03
C TYR A 71 12.25 -7.37 -13.51
N ILE A 72 12.48 -8.28 -14.48
CA ILE A 72 13.80 -8.46 -15.08
C ILE A 72 14.32 -7.12 -15.61
N THR A 73 13.53 -6.44 -16.43
CA THR A 73 13.90 -5.14 -16.99
C THR A 73 14.20 -4.11 -15.90
N HIS A 74 13.43 -4.09 -14.82
CA HIS A 74 13.60 -3.17 -13.71
C HIS A 74 14.87 -3.46 -12.92
N PHE A 75 15.10 -4.71 -12.54
CA PHE A 75 16.28 -5.10 -11.76
C PHE A 75 17.56 -4.97 -12.58
N GLU A 76 17.57 -5.34 -13.86
CA GLU A 76 18.74 -5.20 -14.72
C GLU A 76 19.23 -3.75 -14.83
N LYS A 77 18.35 -2.76 -14.83
CA LYS A 77 18.75 -1.34 -14.82
C LYS A 77 19.58 -0.97 -13.60
N ILE A 78 19.41 -1.66 -12.49
CA ILE A 78 20.13 -1.43 -11.24
C ILE A 78 21.40 -2.27 -11.22
N LEU A 79 21.31 -3.56 -11.56
CA LEU A 79 22.42 -4.51 -11.54
C LEU A 79 23.56 -4.10 -12.50
N THR A 80 23.20 -3.58 -13.69
CA THR A 80 24.18 -3.08 -14.68
C THR A 80 24.96 -1.85 -14.19
N GLN A 81 24.49 -1.17 -13.15
CA GLN A 81 25.19 -0.08 -12.47
C GLN A 81 26.14 -0.61 -11.35
N GLY A 82 26.26 -1.94 -11.20
CA GLY A 82 27.05 -2.57 -10.17
C GLY A 82 26.42 -2.51 -8.77
N LYS A 83 25.13 -2.27 -8.65
CA LYS A 83 24.40 -2.20 -7.37
C LYS A 83 23.51 -3.41 -7.15
N ASP A 84 23.37 -3.80 -5.90
CA ASP A 84 22.44 -4.81 -5.45
C ASP A 84 21.02 -4.24 -5.33
N VAL A 85 20.00 -5.09 -5.18
CA VAL A 85 18.58 -4.69 -5.12
C VAL A 85 17.93 -5.27 -3.87
N LEU A 86 17.33 -4.40 -3.04
CA LEU A 86 16.32 -4.80 -2.07
C LEU A 86 14.95 -4.34 -2.59
N HIS A 87 14.15 -5.26 -3.06
CA HIS A 87 12.81 -4.98 -3.55
C HIS A 87 11.76 -5.48 -2.59
N VAL A 88 10.91 -4.58 -2.13
CA VAL A 88 9.74 -4.89 -1.31
C VAL A 88 8.51 -4.88 -2.22
N THR A 89 7.61 -5.84 -2.08
CA THR A 89 6.42 -5.97 -2.94
C THR A 89 5.14 -5.63 -2.20
N LEU A 90 4.09 -5.32 -2.95
CA LEU A 90 2.71 -5.36 -2.46
C LEU A 90 2.42 -6.76 -1.87
N SER A 91 1.58 -6.81 -0.82
CA SER A 91 1.20 -8.05 -0.13
C SER A 91 0.87 -9.21 -1.07
N SER A 92 1.48 -10.38 -0.80
CA SER A 92 1.16 -11.64 -1.47
C SER A 92 -0.26 -12.15 -1.18
N GLY A 93 -0.88 -11.67 -0.09
CA GLY A 93 -2.27 -12.00 0.26
C GLY A 93 -3.32 -11.39 -0.70
N ILE A 94 -2.93 -10.41 -1.53
CA ILE A 94 -3.84 -9.71 -2.46
C ILE A 94 -3.32 -9.64 -3.91
N SER A 95 -2.07 -10.02 -4.16
CA SER A 95 -1.45 -9.99 -5.50
C SER A 95 -0.38 -11.08 -5.66
N GLY A 96 -0.28 -11.66 -6.85
CA GLY A 96 0.80 -12.60 -7.19
C GLY A 96 2.15 -11.95 -7.50
N THR A 97 2.28 -10.64 -7.34
CA THR A 97 3.48 -9.87 -7.74
C THR A 97 4.76 -10.32 -7.03
N TYR A 98 4.66 -10.76 -5.75
CA TYR A 98 5.77 -11.33 -5.00
C TYR A 98 6.38 -12.54 -5.72
N GLY A 99 5.53 -13.48 -6.17
CA GLY A 99 5.99 -14.65 -6.94
C GLY A 99 6.67 -14.27 -8.26
N SER A 100 6.15 -13.25 -8.97
CA SER A 100 6.79 -12.72 -10.18
C SER A 100 8.15 -12.11 -9.91
N ALA A 101 8.31 -11.36 -8.82
CA ALA A 101 9.59 -10.77 -8.42
C ALA A 101 10.63 -11.85 -8.04
N CYS A 102 10.21 -12.88 -7.31
CA CYS A 102 11.07 -14.03 -6.98
C CYS A 102 11.54 -14.76 -8.23
N ALA A 103 10.62 -15.04 -9.18
CA ALA A 103 10.98 -15.69 -10.44
C ALA A 103 11.95 -14.85 -11.30
N ALA A 104 11.80 -13.53 -11.30
CA ALA A 104 12.74 -12.62 -11.96
C ALA A 104 14.13 -12.64 -11.30
N ARG A 105 14.17 -12.61 -9.95
CA ARG A 105 15.43 -12.77 -9.18
C ARG A 105 16.16 -14.05 -9.56
N ASP A 106 15.44 -15.18 -9.59
CA ASP A 106 16.04 -16.51 -9.85
C ASP A 106 16.62 -16.58 -11.28
N GLN A 107 15.93 -16.00 -12.27
CA GLN A 107 16.46 -15.91 -13.63
C GLN A 107 17.68 -14.98 -13.75
N LEU A 108 17.72 -13.89 -12.99
CA LEU A 108 18.83 -12.95 -13.02
C LEU A 108 20.05 -13.43 -12.24
N ALA A 109 19.90 -14.32 -11.26
CA ALA A 109 21.00 -14.88 -10.46
C ALA A 109 22.05 -15.59 -11.34
N GLU A 110 21.64 -16.26 -12.41
CA GLU A 110 22.56 -16.91 -13.36
C GLU A 110 23.35 -15.89 -14.19
N LYS A 111 22.71 -14.77 -14.55
CA LYS A 111 23.31 -13.73 -15.37
C LYS A 111 24.21 -12.77 -14.58
N TYR A 112 23.88 -12.56 -13.31
CA TYR A 112 24.58 -11.63 -12.40
C TYR A 112 25.01 -12.33 -11.10
N PRO A 113 25.92 -13.33 -11.15
CA PRO A 113 26.26 -14.15 -9.98
C PRO A 113 26.94 -13.35 -8.85
N ASP A 114 27.57 -12.21 -9.16
CA ASP A 114 28.22 -11.33 -8.19
C ASP A 114 27.29 -10.24 -7.63
N ARG A 115 26.02 -10.26 -7.99
CA ARG A 115 25.01 -9.30 -7.54
C ARG A 115 23.94 -9.97 -6.70
N LYS A 116 23.40 -9.22 -5.74
CA LYS A 116 22.34 -9.69 -4.85
C LYS A 116 21.02 -9.03 -5.19
N ILE A 117 19.96 -9.84 -5.27
CA ILE A 117 18.58 -9.39 -5.33
C ILE A 117 17.85 -10.01 -4.15
N VAL A 118 17.38 -9.18 -3.23
CA VAL A 118 16.57 -9.61 -2.08
C VAL A 118 15.14 -9.14 -2.31
N ILE A 119 14.18 -10.06 -2.20
CA ILE A 119 12.74 -9.78 -2.36
C ILE A 119 12.05 -9.99 -1.03
N VAL A 120 11.34 -8.96 -0.56
CA VAL A 120 10.57 -9.00 0.68
C VAL A 120 9.08 -8.82 0.35
N ASP A 121 8.23 -9.68 0.89
CA ASP A 121 6.79 -9.50 0.89
C ASP A 121 6.41 -8.53 2.02
N SER A 122 5.85 -7.37 1.68
CA SER A 122 5.47 -6.39 2.70
C SER A 122 4.33 -6.86 3.61
N LEU A 123 3.46 -7.74 3.12
CA LEU A 123 2.14 -8.02 3.71
C LEU A 123 1.33 -6.74 3.99
N CYS A 124 1.62 -5.67 3.26
CA CYS A 124 1.02 -4.34 3.37
C CYS A 124 0.41 -3.93 2.03
N ALA A 125 -0.42 -2.88 2.06
CA ALA A 125 -1.06 -2.31 0.87
C ALA A 125 -1.13 -0.78 0.94
N SER A 126 -1.26 -0.13 -0.24
CA SER A 126 -1.47 1.32 -0.36
C SER A 126 -0.42 2.12 0.43
N ALA A 127 -0.74 3.28 1.02
CA ALA A 127 0.23 4.07 1.76
C ALA A 127 0.72 3.42 3.06
N GLY A 128 0.12 2.31 3.54
CA GLY A 128 0.72 1.48 4.59
C GLY A 128 1.99 0.77 4.11
N TYR A 129 1.99 0.28 2.88
CA TYR A 129 3.19 -0.19 2.22
C TYR A 129 4.18 0.97 1.99
N GLY A 130 3.68 2.16 1.62
CA GLY A 130 4.49 3.38 1.53
C GLY A 130 5.15 3.78 2.85
N LEU A 131 4.44 3.64 3.98
CA LEU A 131 4.95 3.91 5.33
C LEU A 131 6.10 2.95 5.71
N LEU A 132 5.98 1.67 5.35
CA LEU A 132 7.07 0.70 5.48
C LEU A 132 8.29 1.12 4.64
N MET A 133 8.08 1.49 3.38
CA MET A 133 9.15 1.93 2.48
C MET A 133 9.87 3.18 2.99
N ASP A 134 9.14 4.15 3.52
CA ASP A 134 9.73 5.36 4.10
C ASP A 134 10.61 5.03 5.32
N ARG A 135 10.16 4.11 6.19
CA ARG A 135 10.96 3.64 7.32
C ARG A 135 12.21 2.87 6.89
N LEU A 136 12.10 2.02 5.87
CA LEU A 136 13.25 1.30 5.32
C LEU A 136 14.28 2.26 4.72
N ALA A 137 13.84 3.35 4.11
CA ALA A 137 14.74 4.39 3.63
C ALA A 137 15.47 5.10 4.80
N ASP A 138 14.76 5.41 5.91
CA ASP A 138 15.41 5.96 7.11
C ASP A 138 16.52 5.03 7.61
N LEU A 139 16.25 3.73 7.74
CA LEU A 139 17.22 2.74 8.22
C LEU A 139 18.40 2.55 7.24
N ARG A 140 18.13 2.50 5.92
CA ARG A 140 19.20 2.48 4.90
C ARG A 140 20.13 3.69 5.05
N ASP A 141 19.57 4.86 5.29
CA ASP A 141 20.33 6.11 5.38
C ASP A 141 21.17 6.20 6.67
N THR A 142 20.87 5.37 7.68
CA THR A 142 21.78 5.15 8.82
C THR A 142 22.95 4.22 8.51
N GLY A 143 22.99 3.60 7.32
CA GLY A 143 24.05 2.71 6.89
C GLY A 143 23.75 1.22 7.08
N MET A 144 22.51 0.84 7.36
CA MET A 144 22.10 -0.56 7.49
C MET A 144 22.31 -1.34 6.18
N GLY A 145 22.95 -2.51 6.28
CA GLY A 145 23.23 -3.37 5.13
C GLY A 145 21.97 -4.04 4.55
N ILE A 146 22.07 -4.52 3.30
CA ILE A 146 20.92 -5.08 2.57
C ILE A 146 20.26 -6.26 3.30
N ASP A 147 21.04 -7.18 3.86
CA ASP A 147 20.50 -8.37 4.56
C ASP A 147 19.86 -8.00 5.88
N GLU A 148 20.49 -7.09 6.62
CA GLU A 148 19.98 -6.58 7.88
C GLU A 148 18.67 -5.81 7.67
N LEU A 149 18.60 -4.97 6.62
CA LEU A 149 17.40 -4.22 6.28
C LEU A 149 16.27 -5.13 5.83
N ALA A 150 16.57 -6.17 5.05
CA ALA A 150 15.59 -7.16 4.64
C ALA A 150 15.04 -7.94 5.85
N ALA A 151 15.91 -8.41 6.74
CA ALA A 151 15.51 -9.10 7.96
C ALA A 151 14.65 -8.20 8.86
N TRP A 152 15.04 -6.93 9.01
CA TRP A 152 14.26 -5.95 9.75
C TRP A 152 12.85 -5.77 9.14
N ALA A 153 12.76 -5.67 7.82
CA ALA A 153 11.49 -5.53 7.12
C ALA A 153 10.56 -6.75 7.37
N GLU A 154 11.11 -7.96 7.30
CA GLU A 154 10.36 -9.21 7.56
C GLU A 154 9.89 -9.31 9.01
N GLU A 155 10.70 -8.89 9.97
CA GLU A 155 10.37 -8.91 11.39
C GLU A 155 9.27 -7.89 11.73
N HIS A 156 9.33 -6.68 11.16
CA HIS A 156 8.49 -5.55 11.57
C HIS A 156 7.30 -5.26 10.63
N ARG A 157 7.19 -5.90 9.47
CA ARG A 157 6.11 -5.65 8.50
C ARG A 157 4.70 -5.79 9.06
N LEU A 158 4.50 -6.65 10.07
CA LEU A 158 3.20 -6.82 10.73
C LEU A 158 2.89 -5.71 11.73
N GLU A 159 3.86 -4.89 12.11
CA GLU A 159 3.65 -3.73 12.97
C GLU A 159 3.04 -2.52 12.24
N VAL A 160 3.03 -2.55 10.90
CA VAL A 160 2.30 -1.55 10.11
C VAL A 160 0.81 -1.86 10.16
N GLN A 161 0.07 -1.06 10.90
CA GLN A 161 -1.38 -1.16 11.02
C GLN A 161 -2.09 -0.56 9.81
N HIS A 162 -3.17 -1.23 9.38
CA HIS A 162 -4.00 -0.85 8.25
C HIS A 162 -5.45 -0.89 8.71
N TRP A 163 -6.05 0.25 8.99
CA TRP A 163 -7.46 0.35 9.35
C TRP A 163 -8.17 1.22 8.32
N PHE A 164 -9.20 0.71 7.69
CA PHE A 164 -9.85 1.42 6.62
C PHE A 164 -11.34 1.13 6.55
N PHE A 165 -12.09 2.08 6.02
CA PHE A 165 -13.49 1.90 5.71
C PHE A 165 -13.77 2.28 4.25
N SER A 166 -14.88 1.78 3.74
CA SER A 166 -15.43 2.20 2.45
C SER A 166 -16.93 2.39 2.54
N SER A 167 -17.45 3.31 1.75
CA SER A 167 -18.92 3.47 1.63
C SER A 167 -19.57 2.45 0.70
N ASP A 168 -18.76 1.71 -0.09
CA ASP A 168 -19.22 0.69 -1.03
C ASP A 168 -18.18 -0.43 -1.18
N LEU A 169 -18.61 -1.68 -1.02
CA LEU A 169 -17.78 -2.88 -1.20
C LEU A 169 -17.88 -3.51 -2.59
N THR A 170 -18.66 -2.92 -3.49
CA THR A 170 -18.91 -3.49 -4.82
C THR A 170 -17.61 -3.78 -5.58
N PHE A 171 -16.66 -2.84 -5.56
CA PHE A 171 -15.39 -2.99 -6.26
C PHE A 171 -14.48 -4.00 -5.58
N PHE A 172 -14.43 -4.04 -4.24
CA PHE A 172 -13.67 -5.05 -3.48
C PHE A 172 -14.13 -6.47 -3.79
N ILE A 173 -15.47 -6.68 -3.87
CA ILE A 173 -16.06 -7.98 -4.17
C ILE A 173 -15.86 -8.34 -5.65
N ARG A 174 -16.08 -7.39 -6.57
CA ARG A 174 -15.86 -7.58 -8.00
C ARG A 174 -14.40 -7.95 -8.30
N GLY A 175 -13.47 -7.28 -7.64
CA GLY A 175 -12.04 -7.54 -7.74
C GLY A 175 -11.57 -8.81 -7.01
N GLY A 176 -12.42 -9.44 -6.21
CA GLY A 176 -12.10 -10.69 -5.48
C GLY A 176 -11.15 -10.52 -4.30
N ARG A 177 -10.93 -9.31 -3.80
CA ARG A 177 -10.08 -9.04 -2.62
C ARG A 177 -10.85 -9.12 -1.31
N ILE A 178 -12.18 -9.08 -1.39
CA ILE A 178 -13.09 -9.45 -0.30
C ILE A 178 -14.06 -10.49 -0.82
N SER A 179 -14.28 -11.57 -0.07
CA SER A 179 -15.21 -12.61 -0.47
C SER A 179 -16.66 -12.11 -0.47
N LYS A 180 -17.50 -12.66 -1.36
CA LYS A 180 -18.94 -12.36 -1.39
C LYS A 180 -19.58 -12.66 -0.02
N ALA A 181 -19.17 -13.70 0.67
CA ALA A 181 -19.69 -14.08 1.97
C ALA A 181 -19.33 -13.06 3.06
N ALA A 182 -18.13 -12.49 3.03
CA ALA A 182 -17.71 -11.44 3.98
C ALA A 182 -18.42 -10.10 3.71
N GLY A 183 -18.65 -9.77 2.43
CA GLY A 183 -19.39 -8.56 2.00
C GLY A 183 -20.91 -8.73 2.00
N LEU A 184 -21.39 -9.96 1.94
CA LEU A 184 -22.81 -10.28 1.82
C LEU A 184 -23.45 -10.50 3.18
N VAL A 185 -24.01 -9.43 3.65
CA VAL A 185 -25.29 -9.61 4.32
C VAL A 185 -26.25 -8.69 3.60
N GLY A 186 -27.25 -9.26 2.94
CA GLY A 186 -28.23 -8.51 2.18
C GLY A 186 -28.76 -7.31 2.95
N GLY A 187 -28.82 -6.15 2.29
CA GLY A 187 -29.31 -4.91 2.88
C GLY A 187 -28.25 -3.86 3.26
N LEU A 188 -27.05 -3.92 2.69
CA LEU A 188 -25.91 -3.03 2.99
C LEU A 188 -26.02 -1.59 2.46
N LEU A 189 -27.19 -1.13 2.05
CA LEU A 189 -27.40 0.21 1.48
C LEU A 189 -27.07 1.39 2.43
N LYS A 190 -26.56 1.16 3.64
CA LYS A 190 -26.22 2.21 4.62
C LYS A 190 -25.14 1.81 5.64
N ILE A 191 -24.22 0.89 5.30
CA ILE A 191 -23.10 0.57 6.20
C ILE A 191 -21.79 1.02 5.58
N CYS A 192 -20.87 1.51 6.45
CA CYS A 192 -19.46 1.72 6.17
C CYS A 192 -18.70 0.62 6.91
N PRO A 193 -18.38 -0.53 6.29
CA PRO A 193 -17.60 -1.56 6.96
C PRO A 193 -16.21 -1.02 7.29
N VAL A 194 -15.76 -1.30 8.51
CA VAL A 194 -14.38 -1.12 8.93
C VAL A 194 -13.63 -2.42 8.69
N MET A 195 -12.51 -2.31 8.06
CA MET A 195 -11.69 -3.40 7.53
C MET A 195 -10.26 -3.24 7.98
N ASP A 196 -9.49 -4.32 7.90
CA ASP A 196 -8.05 -4.31 8.07
C ASP A 196 -7.33 -5.21 7.05
N VAL A 197 -6.01 -5.24 7.16
CA VAL A 197 -5.14 -6.23 6.51
C VAL A 197 -4.74 -7.26 7.56
N GLU A 198 -5.10 -8.52 7.33
CA GLU A 198 -4.78 -9.64 8.24
C GLU A 198 -3.28 -9.98 8.24
N PRO A 199 -2.78 -10.79 9.19
CA PRO A 199 -1.36 -11.17 9.24
C PRO A 199 -0.85 -11.88 7.99
N ASN A 200 -1.73 -12.59 7.26
CA ASN A 200 -1.41 -13.21 5.97
C ASN A 200 -1.44 -12.23 4.79
N GLY A 201 -1.70 -10.95 5.06
CA GLY A 201 -1.73 -9.89 4.05
C GLY A 201 -3.02 -9.79 3.23
N SER A 202 -4.07 -10.57 3.57
CA SER A 202 -5.40 -10.47 2.93
C SER A 202 -6.26 -9.39 3.59
N LEU A 203 -7.32 -8.96 2.91
CA LEU A 203 -8.25 -7.96 3.46
C LEU A 203 -9.39 -8.65 4.21
N ALA A 204 -9.78 -8.10 5.36
CA ALA A 204 -10.89 -8.61 6.16
C ALA A 204 -11.86 -7.51 6.61
N VAL A 205 -13.15 -7.84 6.60
CA VAL A 205 -14.20 -7.01 7.22
C VAL A 205 -14.26 -7.35 8.70
N LYS A 206 -13.92 -6.39 9.56
CA LYS A 206 -13.92 -6.58 11.02
C LYS A 206 -15.20 -6.09 11.67
N GLU A 207 -15.72 -4.94 11.23
CA GLU A 207 -16.88 -4.32 11.87
C GLU A 207 -17.84 -3.73 10.83
N LYS A 208 -19.15 -3.78 11.13
CA LYS A 208 -20.21 -3.21 10.30
C LYS A 208 -20.74 -1.94 10.94
N ILE A 209 -20.29 -0.80 10.48
CA ILE A 209 -20.63 0.52 11.02
C ILE A 209 -21.62 1.22 10.09
N ARG A 210 -22.55 2.03 10.65
CA ARG A 210 -23.70 2.57 9.89
C ARG A 210 -23.45 3.97 9.31
N SER A 211 -22.31 4.60 9.54
CA SER A 211 -22.05 5.94 9.00
C SER A 211 -20.55 6.23 8.92
N LYS A 212 -20.15 7.07 7.97
CA LYS A 212 -18.76 7.50 7.81
C LYS A 212 -18.19 8.13 9.06
N GLY A 213 -18.91 9.05 9.70
CA GLY A 213 -18.43 9.72 10.93
C GLY A 213 -18.17 8.74 12.08
N ARG A 214 -18.93 7.63 12.18
CA ARG A 214 -18.66 6.55 13.15
C ARG A 214 -17.49 5.68 12.70
N ALA A 215 -17.31 5.44 11.41
CA ALA A 215 -16.17 4.71 10.89
C ALA A 215 -14.87 5.48 11.14
N ILE A 216 -14.84 6.80 10.86
CA ILE A 216 -13.72 7.69 11.19
C ILE A 216 -13.39 7.62 12.69
N ALA A 217 -14.41 7.71 13.57
CA ALA A 217 -14.20 7.60 15.01
C ALA A 217 -13.65 6.22 15.41
N ARG A 218 -14.06 5.16 14.71
CA ARG A 218 -13.57 3.80 14.98
C ARG A 218 -12.14 3.59 14.54
N ASP A 219 -11.74 4.10 13.37
CA ASP A 219 -10.35 4.04 12.90
C ASP A 219 -9.43 4.79 13.86
N LEU A 220 -9.83 5.98 14.33
CA LEU A 220 -9.10 6.71 15.37
C LEU A 220 -8.97 5.89 16.67
N GLN A 221 -10.06 5.27 17.12
CA GLN A 221 -10.04 4.41 18.30
C GLN A 221 -9.11 3.21 18.12
N LYS A 222 -9.05 2.63 16.92
CA LYS A 222 -8.09 1.58 16.60
C LYS A 222 -6.65 2.05 16.73
N MET A 223 -6.37 3.27 16.31
CA MET A 223 -5.05 3.85 16.52
C MET A 223 -4.75 4.05 18.02
N GLU A 224 -5.70 4.52 18.83
CA GLU A 224 -5.52 4.64 20.29
C GLU A 224 -5.24 3.30 20.97
N GLU A 225 -5.88 2.19 20.49
CA GLU A 225 -5.74 0.84 21.04
C GLU A 225 -4.41 0.17 20.65
N LEU A 226 -3.91 0.46 19.44
CA LEU A 226 -2.88 -0.33 18.78
C LEU A 226 -1.55 0.40 18.54
N ALA A 227 -1.53 1.74 18.49
CA ALA A 227 -0.31 2.50 18.19
C ALA A 227 0.82 2.21 19.18
N GLN A 228 2.05 2.18 18.70
CA GLN A 228 3.25 2.07 19.53
C GLN A 228 3.28 3.22 20.54
N GLY A 229 3.39 2.92 21.82
CA GLY A 229 3.34 3.95 22.89
C GLY A 229 1.93 4.52 23.15
N GLY A 230 0.87 3.98 22.54
CA GLY A 230 -0.50 4.47 22.72
C GLY A 230 -0.63 5.94 22.30
N ARG A 231 -1.23 6.78 23.14
CA ARG A 231 -1.39 8.22 22.86
C ARG A 231 -0.08 9.02 22.83
N ASN A 232 1.03 8.42 23.27
CA ASN A 232 2.37 9.01 23.15
C ASN A 232 3.08 8.59 21.84
N TYR A 233 2.33 8.13 20.85
CA TYR A 233 2.86 7.74 19.54
C TYR A 233 3.65 8.90 18.92
N THR A 234 4.86 8.60 18.44
CA THR A 234 5.80 9.56 17.86
C THR A 234 6.18 9.24 16.41
N GLY A 235 5.52 8.24 15.80
CA GLY A 235 5.80 7.88 14.42
C GLY A 235 5.01 8.71 13.41
N LYS A 236 5.34 8.54 12.14
CA LYS A 236 4.57 9.12 11.02
C LYS A 236 3.21 8.45 10.90
N VAL A 237 2.22 9.20 10.42
CA VAL A 237 0.88 8.70 10.12
C VAL A 237 0.54 9.03 8.67
N PHE A 238 0.13 8.00 7.92
CA PHE A 238 -0.32 8.15 6.54
C PHE A 238 -1.81 7.83 6.43
N ILE A 239 -2.48 8.52 5.52
CA ILE A 239 -3.87 8.25 5.14
C ILE A 239 -3.92 8.11 3.61
N SER A 240 -4.62 7.10 3.11
CA SER A 240 -5.00 7.04 1.70
C SER A 240 -6.49 7.31 1.53
N GLN A 241 -6.87 7.94 0.40
CA GLN A 241 -8.27 8.21 0.10
C GLN A 241 -8.60 8.04 -1.39
N SER A 242 -9.85 7.67 -1.71
CA SER A 242 -10.38 7.58 -3.07
C SER A 242 -11.60 8.47 -3.26
N GLU A 243 -11.40 9.69 -3.81
CA GLU A 243 -12.44 10.71 -4.07
C GLU A 243 -13.29 11.05 -2.83
N CYS A 244 -12.68 11.04 -1.64
CA CYS A 244 -13.32 11.39 -0.38
C CYS A 244 -12.38 12.18 0.54
N LEU A 245 -11.70 13.18 -0.03
CA LEU A 245 -10.70 14.00 0.66
C LEU A 245 -11.23 14.61 1.96
N VAL A 246 -12.47 15.10 1.98
CA VAL A 246 -13.08 15.69 3.19
C VAL A 246 -13.16 14.69 4.34
N ASP A 247 -13.49 13.41 4.07
CA ASP A 247 -13.52 12.36 5.09
C ASP A 247 -12.08 12.05 5.60
N ALA A 248 -11.09 12.11 4.70
CA ALA A 248 -9.68 11.89 5.06
C ALA A 248 -9.11 13.06 5.88
N GLU A 249 -9.43 14.30 5.54
CA GLU A 249 -9.04 15.50 6.29
C GLU A 249 -9.66 15.52 7.69
N GLU A 250 -10.92 15.10 7.81
CA GLU A 250 -11.59 14.94 9.11
C GLU A 250 -10.86 13.92 10.00
N LEU A 251 -10.48 12.75 9.42
CA LEU A 251 -9.71 11.74 10.14
C LEU A 251 -8.31 12.28 10.54
N ALA A 252 -7.61 12.94 9.60
CA ALA A 252 -6.30 13.53 9.85
C ALA A 252 -6.34 14.55 11.00
N HIS A 253 -7.30 15.46 10.97
CA HIS A 253 -7.49 16.46 12.03
C HIS A 253 -7.73 15.82 13.42
N ARG A 254 -8.54 14.76 13.46
CA ARG A 254 -8.78 14.01 14.70
C ARG A 254 -7.53 13.30 15.21
N VAL A 255 -6.75 12.69 14.30
CA VAL A 255 -5.47 12.06 14.64
C VAL A 255 -4.51 13.09 15.22
N GLU A 256 -4.29 14.22 14.55
CA GLU A 256 -3.38 15.27 15.00
C GLU A 256 -3.79 15.89 16.36
N THR A 257 -5.10 16.00 16.59
CA THR A 257 -5.63 16.49 17.88
C THR A 257 -5.41 15.47 19.00
N THR A 258 -5.52 14.17 18.69
CA THR A 258 -5.45 13.08 19.68
C THR A 258 -4.01 12.66 19.99
N PHE A 259 -3.12 12.77 19.00
CA PHE A 259 -1.72 12.33 19.06
C PHE A 259 -0.76 13.51 18.82
N PRO A 260 -0.53 14.36 19.84
CA PRO A 260 0.22 15.62 19.66
C PRO A 260 1.73 15.43 19.40
N HIS A 261 2.24 14.21 19.48
CA HIS A 261 3.68 13.90 19.37
C HIS A 261 4.03 13.16 18.07
N ILE A 262 3.12 13.04 17.10
CA ILE A 262 3.41 12.40 15.79
C ILE A 262 4.52 13.13 15.06
N ASP A 263 5.26 12.38 14.22
CA ASP A 263 6.36 12.90 13.41
C ASP A 263 5.83 13.65 12.18
N GLY A 264 5.67 14.96 12.32
CA GLY A 264 5.12 15.87 11.32
C GLY A 264 3.59 15.76 11.18
N PRO A 265 3.00 16.46 10.19
CA PRO A 265 1.57 16.39 9.94
C PRO A 265 1.18 15.03 9.35
N VAL A 266 -0.08 14.64 9.55
CA VAL A 266 -0.65 13.47 8.86
C VAL A 266 -0.58 13.69 7.35
N ARG A 267 0.02 12.73 6.63
CA ARG A 267 0.15 12.80 5.17
C ARG A 267 -1.00 12.09 4.50
N ILE A 268 -1.72 12.79 3.63
CA ILE A 268 -2.86 12.26 2.88
C ILE A 268 -2.43 12.02 1.44
N TYR A 269 -2.62 10.80 0.95
CA TYR A 269 -2.29 10.37 -0.40
C TYR A 269 -3.54 9.93 -1.17
N PRO A 270 -3.63 10.17 -2.48
CA PRO A 270 -4.65 9.53 -3.30
C PRO A 270 -4.33 8.03 -3.44
N ILE A 271 -5.37 7.20 -3.43
CA ILE A 271 -5.25 5.79 -3.79
C ILE A 271 -4.93 5.69 -5.29
N GLY A 272 -3.85 4.99 -5.64
CA GLY A 272 -3.39 4.79 -7.02
C GLY A 272 -4.33 3.93 -7.86
N ALA A 273 -4.09 3.89 -9.17
CA ALA A 273 -5.01 3.24 -10.12
C ALA A 273 -5.19 1.74 -9.84
N THR A 274 -4.12 1.03 -9.52
CA THR A 274 -4.20 -0.42 -9.24
C THR A 274 -5.06 -0.73 -8.03
N ILE A 275 -4.78 -0.09 -6.91
CA ILE A 275 -5.57 -0.26 -5.68
C ILE A 275 -6.98 0.26 -5.91
N GLY A 276 -7.13 1.40 -6.59
CA GLY A 276 -8.39 2.05 -6.89
C GLY A 276 -9.35 1.21 -7.72
N CYS A 277 -8.86 0.43 -8.68
CA CYS A 277 -9.69 -0.53 -9.44
C CYS A 277 -10.39 -1.56 -8.53
N HIS A 278 -9.82 -1.85 -7.37
CA HIS A 278 -10.37 -2.81 -6.41
C HIS A 278 -11.15 -2.15 -5.27
N THR A 279 -10.80 -0.94 -4.88
CA THR A 279 -11.47 -0.23 -3.77
C THR A 279 -12.65 0.60 -4.24
N GLY A 280 -12.58 1.12 -5.47
CA GLY A 280 -13.53 2.13 -5.94
C GLY A 280 -13.44 3.44 -5.16
N PRO A 281 -14.32 4.41 -5.45
CA PRO A 281 -14.38 5.67 -4.71
C PRO A 281 -15.00 5.49 -3.31
N GLY A 282 -14.65 6.38 -2.36
CA GLY A 282 -15.22 6.44 -1.03
C GLY A 282 -14.51 5.59 0.03
N THR A 283 -13.27 5.20 -0.22
CA THR A 283 -12.40 4.51 0.74
C THR A 283 -11.46 5.50 1.42
N VAL A 284 -11.36 5.43 2.74
CA VAL A 284 -10.34 6.10 3.56
C VAL A 284 -9.60 5.04 4.36
N ALA A 285 -8.28 5.10 4.36
CA ALA A 285 -7.40 4.15 5.03
C ALA A 285 -6.36 4.87 5.88
N LEU A 286 -6.24 4.45 7.14
CA LEU A 286 -5.32 4.97 8.15
C LEU A 286 -4.17 3.98 8.37
N PHE A 287 -2.94 4.48 8.36
CA PHE A 287 -1.72 3.69 8.52
C PHE A 287 -0.80 4.29 9.58
N PHE A 288 -0.32 3.45 10.48
CA PHE A 288 0.56 3.84 11.58
C PHE A 288 1.36 2.62 12.08
N TRP A 289 2.43 2.86 12.81
CA TRP A 289 3.18 1.81 13.50
C TRP A 289 2.50 1.41 14.80
N GLY A 290 2.24 0.15 14.98
CA GLY A 290 1.48 -0.37 16.12
C GLY A 290 1.98 -1.73 16.60
N LYS A 291 1.15 -2.39 17.41
CA LYS A 291 1.35 -3.79 17.78
C LYS A 291 1.33 -4.66 16.52
N PRO A 292 2.05 -5.80 16.47
CA PRO A 292 1.91 -6.73 15.36
C PRO A 292 0.44 -7.12 15.12
N ARG A 293 0.06 -7.21 13.84
CA ARG A 293 -1.28 -7.69 13.44
C ARG A 293 -1.44 -9.17 13.79
N GLU A 294 -2.59 -9.51 14.38
CA GLU A 294 -2.95 -10.85 14.86
C GLU A 294 -4.15 -11.42 14.08
#